data_e214b57cc103efb895ccc4fced761929
#
_entry.id   e214b57cc103efb895ccc4fced761929
#
_cell.length_a   1.000
_cell.length_b   1.000
_cell.length_c   1.000
_cell.angle_alpha   90.00
_cell.angle_beta   90.00
_cell.angle_gamma   90.00
#
_symmetry.space_group_name_H-M   'P 1'
#
loop_
_entity.id
_entity.type
_entity.pdbx_description
1 polymer ?
#
loop_
_entity_poly.entity_id
_entity_poly.type
_entity_poly.pdbx_seq_one_letter_code
_entity_poly.pdbx_strand_id
1 'polypeptide(L)'
;MERFPLPYVLTNCHNSLCAVGGTINGDDHVFGLSAAQRYGGIFVPPHIAVIHQYMREMMAGGGKMILGSDSHTRYGALGTMAVGEGGGELVKQLLNDTWDIDYPGVVAVHLTGKPAPYVGPQDVALAIIGAVFKNGYVKNKVMEFVGPGVSALSTDFRNSVDVMTTETTCLSSVWQTDEEVHNWLALHGRGQDYCQLNPQPMAYYDGCISVDLSAIKPMIALPFHPSNVYEIDTLNQNLTDILREIEIESERVAHGKAKLSLLDKVENGRTESAAGDYRGLFWR
;
A
#
# COMPACT_ATOMS: atom_id res chain seq x y z
N MET A 1 -15.05 28.07 9.75
CA MET A 1 -13.89 27.41 10.39
C MET A 1 -12.75 28.41 10.49
N GLU A 2 -12.18 28.62 11.66
CA GLU A 2 -11.06 29.56 11.88
C GLU A 2 -9.72 28.82 11.81
N ARG A 3 -9.66 27.57 12.29
CA ARG A 3 -8.50 26.68 12.25
C ARG A 3 -8.95 25.24 12.00
N PHE A 4 -8.05 24.43 11.47
CA PHE A 4 -8.26 22.98 11.41
C PHE A 4 -8.40 22.41 12.83
N PRO A 5 -9.43 21.59 13.08
CA PRO A 5 -9.69 21.02 14.41
C PRO A 5 -8.70 19.92 14.82
N LEU A 6 -8.04 19.34 13.85
CA LEU A 6 -7.08 18.24 13.97
C LEU A 6 -5.78 18.59 13.24
N PRO A 7 -4.65 17.96 13.58
CA PRO A 7 -3.45 18.07 12.76
C PRO A 7 -3.76 17.65 11.33
N TYR A 8 -3.50 18.54 10.37
CA TYR A 8 -3.82 18.33 8.97
C TYR A 8 -2.60 18.57 8.10
N VAL A 9 -2.25 17.58 7.28
CA VAL A 9 -1.11 17.65 6.37
C VAL A 9 -1.62 17.72 4.95
N LEU A 10 -1.16 18.72 4.21
CA LEU A 10 -1.54 18.98 2.82
C LEU A 10 -0.31 18.82 1.92
N THR A 11 -0.50 18.10 0.83
CA THR A 11 0.47 18.04 -0.26
C THR A 11 -0.23 17.59 -1.54
N ASN A 12 0.30 17.98 -2.68
CA ASN A 12 -0.07 17.41 -3.99
C ASN A 12 1.00 16.39 -4.41
N CYS A 13 1.08 15.26 -3.69
CA CYS A 13 2.22 14.35 -3.78
C CYS A 13 2.33 13.63 -5.13
N HIS A 14 1.23 13.29 -5.76
CA HIS A 14 1.24 12.57 -7.04
C HIS A 14 1.74 13.44 -8.20
N ASN A 15 1.64 14.76 -8.03
CA ASN A 15 2.12 15.76 -8.98
C ASN A 15 3.32 16.56 -8.46
N SER A 16 3.89 16.15 -7.33
CA SER A 16 4.98 16.90 -6.67
C SER A 16 6.26 17.01 -7.50
N LEU A 17 6.47 16.05 -8.40
CA LEU A 17 7.62 16.05 -9.31
C LEU A 17 7.35 16.74 -10.65
N CYS A 18 6.14 17.21 -10.87
CA CYS A 18 5.72 17.80 -12.15
C CYS A 18 6.10 19.28 -12.25
N ALA A 19 7.37 19.57 -12.44
CA ALA A 19 7.79 20.88 -12.95
C ALA A 19 7.18 21.20 -14.33
N VAL A 20 6.63 20.21 -15.01
CA VAL A 20 6.01 20.30 -16.34
C VAL A 20 4.50 20.09 -16.34
N GLY A 21 3.85 20.05 -15.18
CA GLY A 21 2.42 19.74 -15.06
C GLY A 21 1.45 20.86 -15.44
N GLY A 22 1.94 21.99 -15.88
CA GLY A 22 1.12 23.14 -16.23
C GLY A 22 0.55 23.87 -15.02
N THR A 23 -0.38 24.79 -15.26
CA THR A 23 -0.94 25.70 -14.24
C THR A 23 -1.76 24.97 -13.17
N ILE A 24 -2.43 23.88 -13.50
CA ILE A 24 -3.28 23.12 -12.55
C ILE A 24 -2.46 22.65 -11.36
N ASN A 25 -1.30 22.06 -11.59
CA ASN A 25 -0.44 21.57 -10.49
C ASN A 25 0.12 22.73 -9.65
N GLY A 26 0.45 23.85 -10.31
CA GLY A 26 0.85 25.08 -9.62
C GLY A 26 -0.25 25.62 -8.72
N ASP A 27 -1.48 25.66 -9.21
CA ASP A 27 -2.65 26.09 -8.45
C ASP A 27 -2.93 25.19 -7.23
N ASP A 28 -2.81 23.87 -7.39
CA ASP A 28 -2.96 22.92 -6.29
C ASP A 28 -1.92 23.15 -5.19
N HIS A 29 -0.67 23.41 -5.54
CA HIS A 29 0.38 23.73 -4.57
C HIS A 29 0.14 25.06 -3.87
N VAL A 30 -0.27 26.09 -4.58
CA VAL A 30 -0.62 27.40 -4.02
C VAL A 30 -1.83 27.27 -3.11
N PHE A 31 -2.85 26.52 -3.50
CA PHE A 31 -4.01 26.23 -2.67
C PHE A 31 -3.60 25.54 -1.36
N GLY A 32 -2.84 24.46 -1.44
CA GLY A 32 -2.39 23.72 -0.25
C GLY A 32 -1.59 24.58 0.72
N LEU A 33 -0.67 25.39 0.21
CA LEU A 33 0.12 26.32 1.00
C LEU A 33 -0.78 27.39 1.67
N SER A 34 -1.64 28.04 0.90
CA SER A 34 -2.52 29.10 1.42
C SER A 34 -3.52 28.58 2.43
N ALA A 35 -4.08 27.38 2.21
CA ALA A 35 -4.98 26.72 3.15
C ALA A 35 -4.26 26.38 4.47
N ALA A 36 -3.05 25.82 4.40
CA ALA A 36 -2.24 25.52 5.58
C ALA A 36 -1.92 26.81 6.38
N GLN A 37 -1.52 27.89 5.70
CA GLN A 37 -1.26 29.17 6.33
C GLN A 37 -2.53 29.77 6.97
N ARG A 38 -3.67 29.68 6.28
CA ARG A 38 -4.93 30.26 6.74
C ARG A 38 -5.53 29.52 7.92
N TYR A 39 -5.43 28.19 7.93
CA TYR A 39 -6.12 27.33 8.90
C TYR A 39 -5.19 26.59 9.86
N GLY A 40 -3.86 26.80 9.78
CA GLY A 40 -2.90 26.25 10.73
C GLY A 40 -2.53 24.78 10.45
N GLY A 41 -2.59 24.35 9.18
CA GLY A 41 -2.12 23.02 8.75
C GLY A 41 -0.61 22.98 8.49
N ILE A 42 -0.15 21.80 8.12
CA ILE A 42 1.21 21.54 7.67
C ILE A 42 1.19 21.40 6.14
N PHE A 43 1.95 22.21 5.44
CA PHE A 43 2.13 22.06 3.99
C PHE A 43 3.47 21.41 3.69
N VAL A 44 3.43 20.30 2.95
CA VAL A 44 4.63 19.62 2.45
C VAL A 44 4.86 20.07 1.01
N PRO A 45 5.92 20.87 0.74
CA PRO A 45 6.21 21.38 -0.60
C PRO A 45 6.54 20.25 -1.59
N PRO A 46 6.41 20.52 -2.90
CA PRO A 46 6.88 19.59 -3.93
C PRO A 46 8.38 19.28 -3.76
N HIS A 47 8.78 18.09 -4.15
CA HIS A 47 10.16 17.57 -4.09
C HIS A 47 10.75 17.33 -2.68
N ILE A 48 9.97 17.53 -1.62
CA ILE A 48 10.42 17.20 -0.26
C ILE A 48 10.17 15.73 0.05
N ALA A 49 8.90 15.28 -0.05
CA ALA A 49 8.54 13.89 0.17
C ALA A 49 7.20 13.56 -0.48
N VAL A 50 7.00 12.28 -0.80
CA VAL A 50 5.66 11.73 -1.03
C VAL A 50 4.93 11.71 0.33
N ILE A 51 3.61 12.00 0.32
CA ILE A 51 2.81 12.09 1.54
C ILE A 51 2.99 10.86 2.46
N HIS A 52 3.00 9.67 1.90
CA HIS A 52 3.12 8.44 2.68
C HIS A 52 4.43 8.36 3.44
N GLN A 53 5.54 8.75 2.81
CA GLN A 53 6.83 8.76 3.48
C GLN A 53 6.89 9.84 4.55
N TYR A 54 6.41 11.05 4.24
CA TYR A 54 6.32 12.12 5.23
C TYR A 54 5.49 11.69 6.44
N MET A 55 4.33 11.07 6.22
CA MET A 55 3.46 10.64 7.32
C MET A 55 4.11 9.55 8.17
N ARG A 56 4.82 8.59 7.57
CA ARG A 56 5.57 7.57 8.30
C ARG A 56 6.65 8.19 9.17
N GLU A 57 7.48 9.05 8.59
CA GLU A 57 8.63 9.64 9.27
C GLU A 57 8.23 10.68 10.32
N MET A 58 7.13 11.42 10.12
CA MET A 58 6.80 12.58 10.92
C MET A 58 5.57 12.42 11.82
N MET A 59 4.61 11.54 11.48
CA MET A 59 3.29 11.54 12.12
C MET A 59 2.87 10.17 12.66
N ALA A 60 3.11 9.07 11.92
CA ALA A 60 2.69 7.73 12.31
C ALA A 60 3.37 7.25 13.59
N GLY A 61 2.70 6.39 14.36
CA GLY A 61 3.22 5.82 15.61
C GLY A 61 2.18 4.91 16.25
N GLY A 62 2.58 4.21 17.29
CA GLY A 62 1.75 3.19 17.93
C GLY A 62 0.45 3.74 18.49
N GLY A 63 -0.67 3.06 18.22
CA GLY A 63 -2.00 3.39 18.74
C GLY A 63 -2.62 4.65 18.14
N LYS A 64 -2.04 5.22 17.09
CA LYS A 64 -2.61 6.36 16.38
C LYS A 64 -3.59 5.91 15.30
N MET A 65 -4.48 6.83 14.89
CA MET A 65 -5.34 6.68 13.74
C MET A 65 -5.10 7.84 12.77
N ILE A 66 -4.98 7.54 11.48
CA ILE A 66 -4.78 8.53 10.42
C ILE A 66 -5.76 8.26 9.29
N LEU A 67 -6.53 9.29 8.94
CA LEU A 67 -7.40 9.29 7.78
C LEU A 67 -6.74 10.09 6.66
N GLY A 68 -6.66 9.52 5.46
CA GLY A 68 -6.06 10.16 4.29
C GLY A 68 -6.98 10.11 3.08
N SER A 69 -6.76 10.99 2.10
CA SER A 69 -7.53 10.98 0.85
C SER A 69 -6.99 9.96 -0.18
N ASP A 70 -5.79 9.47 0.02
CA ASP A 70 -5.14 8.51 -0.86
C ASP A 70 -5.40 7.07 -0.41
N SER A 71 -5.68 6.18 -1.36
CA SER A 71 -5.97 4.77 -1.08
C SER A 71 -4.79 4.01 -0.45
N HIS A 72 -3.55 4.47 -0.68
CA HIS A 72 -2.34 3.91 -0.09
C HIS A 72 -2.00 4.50 1.30
N THR A 73 -2.96 5.15 1.95
CA THR A 73 -2.83 5.57 3.35
C THR A 73 -2.81 4.32 4.23
N ARG A 74 -1.61 3.75 4.41
CA ARG A 74 -1.31 2.53 5.17
C ARG A 74 -0.04 2.74 5.98
N TYR A 75 -0.18 2.71 7.32
CA TYR A 75 0.94 2.94 8.26
C TYR A 75 0.92 1.92 9.40
N GLY A 76 0.27 0.78 9.15
CA GLY A 76 0.08 -0.29 10.12
C GLY A 76 1.38 -0.90 10.63
N ALA A 77 2.42 -0.94 9.78
CA ALA A 77 3.75 -1.43 10.16
C ALA A 77 4.37 -0.61 11.31
N LEU A 78 3.93 0.63 11.51
CA LEU A 78 4.34 1.51 12.62
C LEU A 78 3.32 1.52 13.78
N GLY A 79 2.33 0.63 13.75
CA GLY A 79 1.28 0.55 14.75
C GLY A 79 0.17 1.59 14.61
N THR A 80 0.06 2.25 13.46
CA THR A 80 -0.99 3.24 13.18
C THR A 80 -2.09 2.63 12.33
N MET A 81 -3.33 2.64 12.80
CA MET A 81 -4.48 2.35 11.93
C MET A 81 -4.66 3.48 10.94
N ALA A 82 -4.31 3.24 9.68
CA ALA A 82 -4.40 4.24 8.63
C ALA A 82 -5.39 3.81 7.56
N VAL A 83 -6.31 4.69 7.19
CA VAL A 83 -7.38 4.41 6.23
C VAL A 83 -7.38 5.46 5.15
N GLY A 84 -7.42 5.01 3.90
CA GLY A 84 -7.57 5.86 2.73
C GLY A 84 -9.04 5.99 2.35
N GLU A 85 -9.59 7.19 2.54
CA GLU A 85 -10.94 7.56 2.16
C GLU A 85 -10.91 8.73 1.18
N GLY A 86 -12.00 8.98 0.49
CA GLY A 86 -12.07 10.10 -0.44
C GLY A 86 -12.02 11.47 0.24
N GLY A 87 -11.73 12.52 -0.54
CA GLY A 87 -11.68 13.89 -0.03
C GLY A 87 -12.93 14.35 0.70
N GLY A 88 -14.11 13.82 0.33
CA GLY A 88 -15.37 14.13 0.99
C GLY A 88 -15.38 13.76 2.48
N GLU A 89 -14.82 12.62 2.84
CA GLU A 89 -14.73 12.20 4.25
C GLU A 89 -13.75 13.06 5.04
N LEU A 90 -12.64 13.48 4.42
CA LEU A 90 -11.71 14.41 5.06
C LEU A 90 -12.36 15.78 5.33
N VAL A 91 -13.18 16.27 4.42
CA VAL A 91 -13.92 17.54 4.62
C VAL A 91 -14.85 17.44 5.81
N LYS A 92 -15.55 16.33 6.03
CA LYS A 92 -16.36 16.12 7.24
C LYS A 92 -15.53 16.28 8.50
N GLN A 93 -14.34 15.69 8.56
CA GLN A 93 -13.43 15.81 9.70
C GLN A 93 -13.01 17.27 9.94
N LEU A 94 -12.74 18.02 8.88
CA LEU A 94 -12.42 19.46 8.99
C LEU A 94 -13.58 20.30 9.49
N LEU A 95 -14.80 19.82 9.33
CA LEU A 95 -16.02 20.47 9.83
C LEU A 95 -16.45 19.97 11.22
N ASN A 96 -15.62 19.18 11.90
CA ASN A 96 -15.95 18.51 13.16
C ASN A 96 -17.12 17.52 13.07
N ASP A 97 -17.32 16.95 11.92
CA ASP A 97 -18.28 15.87 11.73
C ASP A 97 -17.63 14.50 11.95
N THR A 98 -18.43 13.46 12.09
CA THR A 98 -17.95 12.09 12.35
C THR A 98 -17.69 11.33 11.06
N TRP A 99 -16.82 10.34 11.16
CA TRP A 99 -16.65 9.30 10.15
C TRP A 99 -17.27 8.01 10.69
N ASP A 100 -18.41 7.67 10.16
CA ASP A 100 -19.17 6.50 10.59
C ASP A 100 -18.84 5.30 9.72
N ILE A 101 -18.43 4.21 10.33
CA ILE A 101 -18.11 2.95 9.67
C ILE A 101 -18.79 1.78 10.40
N ASP A 102 -19.11 0.74 9.65
CA ASP A 102 -19.45 -0.54 10.25
C ASP A 102 -18.23 -1.10 11.01
N TYR A 103 -18.46 -1.69 12.18
CA TYR A 103 -17.37 -2.31 12.94
C TYR A 103 -16.73 -3.43 12.10
N PRO A 104 -15.46 -3.31 11.70
CA PRO A 104 -14.85 -4.24 10.78
C PRO A 104 -14.52 -5.57 11.45
N GLY A 105 -14.67 -6.66 10.69
CA GLY A 105 -14.05 -7.92 11.07
C GLY A 105 -12.52 -7.82 11.01
N VAL A 106 -11.83 -8.68 11.78
CA VAL A 106 -10.36 -8.72 11.83
C VAL A 106 -9.86 -10.07 11.33
N VAL A 107 -8.95 -10.04 10.38
CA VAL A 107 -8.31 -11.24 9.82
C VAL A 107 -6.83 -11.25 10.21
N ALA A 108 -6.42 -12.30 10.92
CA ALA A 108 -5.00 -12.52 11.21
C ALA A 108 -4.23 -12.87 9.94
N VAL A 109 -3.12 -12.20 9.69
CA VAL A 109 -2.09 -12.60 8.72
C VAL A 109 -0.91 -13.15 9.50
N HIS A 110 -0.91 -14.46 9.71
CA HIS A 110 0.09 -15.15 10.52
C HIS A 110 1.33 -15.45 9.69
N LEU A 111 2.41 -14.73 9.97
CA LEU A 111 3.68 -14.84 9.28
C LEU A 111 4.60 -15.82 10.01
N THR A 112 5.20 -16.74 9.26
CA THR A 112 6.23 -17.67 9.74
C THR A 112 7.45 -17.64 8.84
N GLY A 113 8.56 -18.21 9.29
CA GLY A 113 9.77 -18.29 8.47
C GLY A 113 10.45 -16.94 8.22
N LYS A 114 11.27 -16.91 7.20
CA LYS A 114 12.06 -15.75 6.76
C LYS A 114 12.18 -15.75 5.24
N PRO A 115 12.02 -14.60 4.58
CA PRO A 115 12.16 -14.54 3.12
C PRO A 115 13.59 -14.87 2.68
N ALA A 116 13.72 -15.52 1.52
CA ALA A 116 15.01 -15.73 0.89
C ALA A 116 15.65 -14.38 0.48
N PRO A 117 16.98 -14.28 0.37
CA PRO A 117 17.64 -12.99 0.09
C PRO A 117 17.23 -12.30 -1.22
N TYR A 118 16.68 -13.05 -2.16
CA TYR A 118 16.19 -12.55 -3.45
C TYR A 118 14.68 -12.28 -3.49
N VAL A 119 13.99 -12.48 -2.36
CA VAL A 119 12.56 -12.20 -2.19
C VAL A 119 12.40 -10.85 -1.51
N GLY A 120 11.79 -9.92 -2.20
CA GLY A 120 11.52 -8.57 -1.68
C GLY A 120 10.12 -8.44 -1.07
N PRO A 121 9.83 -7.28 -0.47
CA PRO A 121 8.51 -7.02 0.11
C PRO A 121 7.39 -7.08 -0.93
N GLN A 122 7.69 -6.73 -2.18
CA GLN A 122 6.74 -6.78 -3.27
C GLN A 122 6.28 -8.21 -3.55
N ASP A 123 7.18 -9.19 -3.50
CA ASP A 123 6.84 -10.59 -3.70
C ASP A 123 5.89 -11.09 -2.62
N VAL A 124 6.15 -10.73 -1.36
CA VAL A 124 5.28 -11.06 -0.23
C VAL A 124 3.90 -10.42 -0.38
N ALA A 125 3.87 -9.14 -0.72
CA ALA A 125 2.61 -8.43 -0.95
C ALA A 125 1.78 -9.06 -2.07
N LEU A 126 2.41 -9.36 -3.22
CA LEU A 126 1.75 -9.98 -4.36
C LEU A 126 1.22 -11.38 -4.03
N ALA A 127 1.97 -12.19 -3.29
CA ALA A 127 1.50 -13.50 -2.83
C ALA A 127 0.23 -13.38 -1.97
N ILE A 128 0.19 -12.42 -1.05
CA ILE A 128 -0.98 -12.16 -0.22
C ILE A 128 -2.16 -11.66 -1.08
N ILE A 129 -1.95 -10.68 -1.95
CA ILE A 129 -2.99 -10.13 -2.83
C ILE A 129 -3.60 -11.23 -3.69
N GLY A 130 -2.77 -12.06 -4.30
CA GLY A 130 -3.22 -13.19 -5.13
C GLY A 130 -4.09 -14.19 -4.37
N ALA A 131 -3.77 -14.42 -3.09
CA ALA A 131 -4.51 -15.37 -2.25
C ALA A 131 -5.87 -14.86 -1.80
N VAL A 132 -6.04 -13.54 -1.59
CA VAL A 132 -7.22 -13.01 -0.87
C VAL A 132 -8.15 -12.15 -1.71
N PHE A 133 -7.68 -11.61 -2.84
CA PHE A 133 -8.46 -10.62 -3.60
C PHE A 133 -9.67 -11.26 -4.31
N LYS A 134 -9.47 -12.34 -5.06
CA LYS A 134 -10.50 -12.94 -5.94
C LYS A 134 -11.73 -13.43 -5.17
N ASN A 135 -11.55 -13.88 -3.94
CA ASN A 135 -12.62 -14.37 -3.08
C ASN A 135 -13.17 -13.30 -2.11
N GLY A 136 -12.59 -12.09 -2.12
CA GLY A 136 -12.99 -11.00 -1.23
C GLY A 136 -12.76 -11.29 0.25
N TYR A 137 -11.83 -12.17 0.61
CA TYR A 137 -11.66 -12.71 1.95
C TYR A 137 -11.43 -11.63 3.01
N VAL A 138 -10.71 -10.58 2.66
CA VAL A 138 -10.38 -9.45 3.54
C VAL A 138 -11.12 -8.16 3.20
N LYS A 139 -12.09 -8.22 2.27
CA LYS A 139 -12.81 -7.02 1.83
C LYS A 139 -13.49 -6.33 3.01
N ASN A 140 -13.23 -5.02 3.17
CA ASN A 140 -13.74 -4.17 4.25
C ASN A 140 -13.40 -4.67 5.67
N LYS A 141 -12.38 -5.51 5.82
CA LYS A 141 -11.88 -6.00 7.12
C LYS A 141 -10.52 -5.36 7.42
N VAL A 142 -10.09 -5.46 8.67
CA VAL A 142 -8.73 -5.10 9.08
C VAL A 142 -7.85 -6.34 8.99
N MET A 143 -6.69 -6.21 8.37
CA MET A 143 -5.65 -7.24 8.35
C MET A 143 -4.69 -7.00 9.50
N GLU A 144 -4.57 -7.94 10.43
CA GLU A 144 -3.63 -7.86 11.54
C GLU A 144 -2.45 -8.82 11.31
N PHE A 145 -1.28 -8.25 11.05
CA PHE A 145 -0.04 -9.00 10.80
C PHE A 145 0.62 -9.41 12.10
N VAL A 146 0.70 -10.71 12.34
CA VAL A 146 1.16 -11.32 13.57
C VAL A 146 2.06 -12.53 13.30
N GLY A 147 2.66 -13.06 14.32
CA GLY A 147 3.42 -14.31 14.27
C GLY A 147 4.94 -14.12 14.27
N PRO A 148 5.69 -15.21 14.39
CA PRO A 148 7.14 -15.15 14.58
C PRO A 148 7.90 -14.63 13.35
N GLY A 149 7.32 -14.71 12.16
CA GLY A 149 7.92 -14.18 10.94
C GLY A 149 8.02 -12.66 10.91
N VAL A 150 7.21 -11.95 11.71
CA VAL A 150 7.26 -10.47 11.73
C VAL A 150 8.63 -9.97 12.16
N SER A 151 9.22 -10.56 13.20
CA SER A 151 10.54 -10.16 13.70
C SER A 151 11.70 -10.44 12.73
N ALA A 152 11.47 -11.24 11.68
CA ALA A 152 12.47 -11.47 10.64
C ALA A 152 12.51 -10.38 9.56
N LEU A 153 11.58 -9.40 9.63
CA LEU A 153 11.41 -8.33 8.65
C LEU A 153 11.82 -6.98 9.24
N SER A 154 12.63 -6.22 8.50
CA SER A 154 12.88 -4.82 8.86
C SER A 154 11.60 -3.98 8.79
N THR A 155 11.58 -2.85 9.48
CA THR A 155 10.45 -1.92 9.44
C THR A 155 10.15 -1.44 8.01
N ASP A 156 11.17 -1.19 7.19
CA ASP A 156 10.99 -0.77 5.79
C ASP A 156 10.39 -1.88 4.93
N PHE A 157 10.78 -3.14 5.18
CA PHE A 157 10.16 -4.28 4.52
C PHE A 157 8.66 -4.37 4.87
N ARG A 158 8.32 -4.25 6.17
CA ARG A 158 6.92 -4.25 6.64
C ARG A 158 6.13 -3.10 6.03
N ASN A 159 6.68 -1.87 6.01
CA ASN A 159 6.06 -0.70 5.38
C ASN A 159 5.75 -0.93 3.89
N SER A 160 6.63 -1.63 3.19
CA SER A 160 6.46 -1.91 1.76
C SER A 160 5.40 -2.99 1.51
N VAL A 161 5.27 -3.98 2.39
CA VAL A 161 4.14 -4.94 2.33
C VAL A 161 2.83 -4.25 2.71
N ASP A 162 2.86 -3.45 3.78
CA ASP A 162 1.71 -2.77 4.35
C ASP A 162 1.00 -1.87 3.35
N VAL A 163 1.76 -1.06 2.61
CA VAL A 163 1.20 -0.14 1.61
C VAL A 163 0.44 -0.87 0.51
N MET A 164 0.88 -2.05 0.15
CA MET A 164 0.25 -2.86 -0.90
C MET A 164 -1.03 -3.58 -0.43
N THR A 165 -1.34 -3.58 0.86
CA THR A 165 -2.59 -4.17 1.36
C THR A 165 -3.82 -3.46 0.80
N THR A 166 -3.68 -2.21 0.33
CA THR A 166 -4.77 -1.49 -0.34
C THR A 166 -5.32 -2.25 -1.55
N GLU A 167 -4.46 -2.98 -2.25
CA GLU A 167 -4.84 -3.78 -3.43
C GLU A 167 -5.67 -5.04 -3.06
N THR A 168 -5.82 -5.34 -1.78
CA THR A 168 -6.69 -6.43 -1.30
C THR A 168 -8.13 -6.00 -1.05
N THR A 169 -8.43 -4.69 -1.15
CA THR A 169 -9.70 -4.08 -0.75
C THR A 169 -9.99 -4.18 0.76
N CYS A 170 -9.00 -4.43 1.59
CA CYS A 170 -9.16 -4.35 3.04
C CYS A 170 -9.39 -2.89 3.49
N LEU A 171 -10.07 -2.72 4.61
CA LEU A 171 -10.31 -1.40 5.21
C LEU A 171 -9.00 -0.78 5.69
N SER A 172 -8.20 -1.55 6.39
CA SER A 172 -6.90 -1.14 6.93
C SER A 172 -6.03 -2.35 7.23
N SER A 173 -4.79 -2.09 7.61
CA SER A 173 -3.84 -3.08 8.11
C SER A 173 -3.13 -2.56 9.35
N VAL A 174 -2.82 -3.45 10.28
CA VAL A 174 -2.07 -3.17 11.51
C VAL A 174 -1.08 -4.31 11.73
N TRP A 175 0.06 -4.02 12.31
CA TRP A 175 1.09 -5.01 12.59
C TRP A 175 1.40 -5.05 14.09
N GLN A 176 1.75 -6.22 14.58
CA GLN A 176 2.44 -6.27 15.86
C GLN A 176 3.74 -5.46 15.76
N THR A 177 4.07 -4.73 16.82
CA THR A 177 5.25 -3.88 16.88
C THR A 177 6.30 -4.48 17.81
N ASP A 178 7.55 -4.22 17.52
CA ASP A 178 8.70 -4.75 18.23
C ASP A 178 9.83 -3.70 18.29
N GLU A 179 11.00 -4.12 18.77
CA GLU A 179 12.18 -3.27 18.90
C GLU A 179 12.66 -2.70 17.55
N GLU A 180 12.41 -3.40 16.42
CA GLU A 180 12.72 -2.89 15.09
C GLU A 180 11.92 -1.61 14.79
N VAL A 181 10.63 -1.59 15.15
CA VAL A 181 9.78 -0.40 14.98
C VAL A 181 10.23 0.72 15.92
N HIS A 182 10.57 0.39 17.16
CA HIS A 182 11.10 1.37 18.11
C HIS A 182 12.39 2.04 17.58
N ASN A 183 13.33 1.23 17.11
CA ASN A 183 14.60 1.71 16.59
C ASN A 183 14.41 2.57 15.33
N TRP A 184 13.50 2.17 14.45
CA TRP A 184 13.15 2.94 13.26
C TRP A 184 12.57 4.32 13.63
N LEU A 185 11.65 4.38 14.58
CA LEU A 185 11.09 5.65 15.06
C LEU A 185 12.16 6.50 15.77
N ALA A 186 13.03 5.87 16.56
CA ALA A 186 14.12 6.56 17.25
C ALA A 186 15.11 7.18 16.27
N LEU A 187 15.43 6.51 15.16
CA LEU A 187 16.27 7.04 14.09
C LEU A 187 15.71 8.34 13.50
N HIS A 188 14.37 8.48 13.48
CA HIS A 188 13.69 9.69 13.05
C HIS A 188 13.42 10.70 14.19
N GLY A 189 14.08 10.53 15.33
CA GLY A 189 13.91 11.40 16.50
C GLY A 189 12.56 11.23 17.22
N ARG A 190 11.85 10.12 17.01
CA ARG A 190 10.48 9.88 17.43
C ARG A 190 10.29 8.57 18.22
N GLY A 191 11.32 8.10 18.90
CA GLY A 191 11.23 6.90 19.74
C GLY A 191 10.09 6.94 20.77
N GLN A 192 9.70 8.13 21.24
CA GLN A 192 8.58 8.32 22.16
C GLN A 192 7.20 8.00 21.54
N ASP A 193 7.09 7.94 20.21
CA ASP A 193 5.87 7.57 19.50
C ASP A 193 5.70 6.05 19.35
N TYR A 194 6.68 5.28 19.84
CA TYR A 194 6.56 3.83 19.88
C TYR A 194 5.53 3.39 20.93
N CYS A 195 4.72 2.44 20.56
CA CYS A 195 3.86 1.70 21.47
C CYS A 195 3.92 0.22 21.11
N GLN A 196 4.11 -0.63 22.10
CA GLN A 196 4.10 -2.06 21.88
C GLN A 196 2.65 -2.51 21.63
N LEU A 197 2.41 -3.06 20.44
CA LEU A 197 1.14 -3.63 20.03
C LEU A 197 1.34 -5.12 19.76
N ASN A 198 0.68 -5.95 20.54
CA ASN A 198 0.69 -7.39 20.37
C ASN A 198 -0.71 -7.94 20.60
N PRO A 199 -1.10 -9.03 19.93
CA PRO A 199 -2.34 -9.72 20.28
C PRO A 199 -2.27 -10.23 21.72
N GLN A 200 -3.41 -10.27 22.36
CA GLN A 200 -3.53 -10.94 23.66
C GLN A 200 -3.17 -12.45 23.52
N PRO A 201 -2.74 -13.13 24.60
CA PRO A 201 -2.42 -14.56 24.55
C PRO A 201 -3.56 -15.42 23.99
N MET A 202 -4.80 -14.95 24.14
CA MET A 202 -5.98 -15.51 23.50
C MET A 202 -6.68 -14.38 22.75
N ALA A 203 -6.51 -14.34 21.42
CA ALA A 203 -7.13 -13.38 20.55
C ALA A 203 -8.13 -14.09 19.63
N TYR A 204 -9.26 -13.43 19.36
CA TYR A 204 -10.27 -13.91 18.43
C TYR A 204 -10.14 -13.17 17.11
N TYR A 205 -10.17 -13.91 16.01
CA TYR A 205 -10.17 -13.39 14.66
C TYR A 205 -11.33 -13.96 13.84
N ASP A 206 -11.86 -13.16 12.91
CA ASP A 206 -12.91 -13.58 11.98
C ASP A 206 -12.36 -14.46 10.83
N GLY A 207 -11.05 -14.58 10.75
CA GLY A 207 -10.36 -15.42 9.79
C GLY A 207 -8.86 -15.39 10.00
N CYS A 208 -8.16 -16.28 9.28
CA CYS A 208 -6.70 -16.35 9.35
C CYS A 208 -6.13 -16.66 7.96
N ILE A 209 -5.03 -16.00 7.63
CA ILE A 209 -4.18 -16.26 6.46
C ILE A 209 -2.83 -16.70 7.02
N SER A 210 -2.38 -17.90 6.69
CA SER A 210 -1.05 -18.37 7.06
C SER A 210 -0.09 -18.13 5.89
N VAL A 211 1.02 -17.44 6.16
CA VAL A 211 2.05 -17.12 5.16
C VAL A 211 3.40 -17.61 5.67
N ASP A 212 3.94 -18.60 5.01
CA ASP A 212 5.33 -19.03 5.21
C ASP A 212 6.23 -18.18 4.30
N LEU A 213 6.93 -17.22 4.89
CA LEU A 213 7.84 -16.33 4.17
C LEU A 213 8.97 -17.09 3.45
N SER A 214 9.35 -18.26 3.95
CA SER A 214 10.41 -19.07 3.36
C SER A 214 9.98 -19.80 2.07
N ALA A 215 8.67 -19.94 1.87
CA ALA A 215 8.10 -20.58 0.69
C ALA A 215 7.83 -19.60 -0.45
N ILE A 216 7.87 -18.28 -0.19
CA ILE A 216 7.62 -17.27 -1.22
C ILE A 216 8.78 -17.22 -2.20
N LYS A 217 8.43 -17.17 -3.49
CA LYS A 217 9.34 -17.01 -4.61
C LYS A 217 9.19 -15.64 -5.24
N PRO A 218 10.11 -15.24 -6.15
CA PRO A 218 9.93 -14.02 -6.92
C PRO A 218 8.60 -14.03 -7.70
N MET A 219 7.84 -12.97 -7.57
CA MET A 219 6.49 -12.83 -8.10
C MET A 219 6.42 -11.74 -9.17
N ILE A 220 5.44 -11.84 -10.03
CA ILE A 220 5.11 -10.81 -11.01
C ILE A 220 3.61 -10.67 -11.13
N ALA A 221 3.12 -9.43 -11.16
CA ALA A 221 1.74 -9.13 -11.48
C ALA A 221 1.61 -8.76 -12.95
N LEU A 222 0.57 -9.27 -13.59
CA LEU A 222 0.23 -8.98 -14.97
C LEU A 222 -1.05 -8.13 -15.02
N PRO A 223 -1.33 -7.44 -16.15
CA PRO A 223 -2.57 -6.69 -16.26
C PRO A 223 -3.80 -7.57 -15.97
N PHE A 224 -4.86 -7.03 -15.40
CA PHE A 224 -5.12 -5.59 -15.17
C PHE A 224 -5.06 -5.20 -13.70
N HIS A 225 -5.01 -6.16 -12.80
CA HIS A 225 -5.01 -5.95 -11.35
C HIS A 225 -3.88 -6.75 -10.71
N PRO A 226 -3.23 -6.25 -9.62
CA PRO A 226 -2.14 -6.96 -8.93
C PRO A 226 -2.48 -8.38 -8.44
N SER A 227 -3.77 -8.75 -8.37
CA SER A 227 -4.18 -10.13 -8.07
C SER A 227 -4.01 -11.10 -9.24
N ASN A 228 -3.72 -10.60 -10.44
CA ASN A 228 -3.30 -11.41 -11.57
C ASN A 228 -1.80 -11.71 -11.48
N VAL A 229 -1.45 -12.50 -10.49
CA VAL A 229 -0.07 -12.72 -10.04
C VAL A 229 0.39 -14.14 -10.31
N TYR A 230 1.66 -14.27 -10.62
CA TYR A 230 2.34 -15.54 -10.89
C TYR A 230 3.72 -15.56 -10.24
N GLU A 231 4.17 -16.73 -9.81
CA GLU A 231 5.60 -16.97 -9.64
C GLU A 231 6.29 -16.80 -11.00
N ILE A 232 7.44 -16.12 -11.05
CA ILE A 232 8.16 -15.88 -12.32
C ILE A 232 8.49 -17.18 -13.05
N ASP A 233 8.86 -18.23 -12.32
CA ASP A 233 9.12 -19.53 -12.92
C ASP A 233 7.87 -20.14 -13.55
N THR A 234 6.72 -20.03 -12.91
CA THR A 234 5.43 -20.49 -13.42
C THR A 234 5.03 -19.70 -14.67
N LEU A 235 5.21 -18.38 -14.66
CA LEU A 235 4.98 -17.57 -15.85
C LEU A 235 5.86 -18.03 -17.02
N ASN A 236 7.16 -18.20 -16.79
CA ASN A 236 8.10 -18.59 -17.83
C ASN A 236 7.78 -19.98 -18.44
N GLN A 237 7.28 -20.91 -17.64
CA GLN A 237 6.88 -22.24 -18.11
C GLN A 237 5.60 -22.21 -18.96
N ASN A 238 4.71 -21.25 -18.74
CA ASN A 238 3.39 -21.17 -19.37
C ASN A 238 3.18 -19.84 -20.12
N LEU A 239 4.26 -19.19 -20.52
CA LEU A 239 4.28 -17.80 -20.99
C LEU A 239 3.24 -17.53 -22.09
N THR A 240 3.23 -18.35 -23.15
CA THR A 240 2.36 -18.15 -24.31
C THR A 240 0.88 -18.25 -23.95
N ASP A 241 0.50 -19.17 -23.10
CA ASP A 241 -0.89 -19.38 -22.73
C ASP A 241 -1.38 -18.26 -21.80
N ILE A 242 -0.56 -17.88 -20.82
CA ILE A 242 -0.87 -16.78 -19.90
C ILE A 242 -1.00 -15.45 -20.66
N LEU A 243 -0.07 -15.15 -21.57
CA LEU A 243 -0.16 -13.90 -22.36
C LEU A 243 -1.37 -13.89 -23.29
N ARG A 244 -1.74 -15.03 -23.86
CA ARG A 244 -2.96 -15.16 -24.65
C ARG A 244 -4.23 -14.88 -23.85
N GLU A 245 -4.32 -15.40 -22.62
CA GLU A 245 -5.44 -15.11 -21.72
C GLU A 245 -5.55 -13.62 -21.42
N ILE A 246 -4.41 -12.93 -21.20
CA ILE A 246 -4.39 -11.48 -20.97
C ILE A 246 -4.83 -10.71 -22.20
N GLU A 247 -4.43 -11.10 -23.41
CA GLU A 247 -4.88 -10.45 -24.64
C GLU A 247 -6.41 -10.57 -24.82
N ILE A 248 -6.96 -11.77 -24.56
CA ILE A 248 -8.41 -12.00 -24.61
C ILE A 248 -9.13 -11.12 -23.56
N GLU A 249 -8.63 -11.09 -22.34
CA GLU A 249 -9.19 -10.26 -21.28
C GLU A 249 -9.10 -8.76 -21.61
N SER A 250 -8.00 -8.34 -22.24
CA SER A 250 -7.83 -6.97 -22.73
C SER A 250 -8.93 -6.56 -23.71
N GLU A 251 -9.21 -7.40 -24.71
CA GLU A 251 -10.26 -7.15 -25.67
C GLU A 251 -11.63 -7.05 -24.99
N ARG A 252 -11.89 -7.92 -24.00
CA ARG A 252 -13.13 -7.94 -23.22
C ARG A 252 -13.30 -6.66 -22.41
N VAL A 253 -12.28 -6.25 -21.65
CA VAL A 253 -12.32 -5.06 -20.77
C VAL A 253 -12.39 -3.77 -21.59
N ALA A 254 -11.65 -3.70 -22.68
CA ALA A 254 -11.66 -2.55 -23.58
C ALA A 254 -12.89 -2.49 -24.53
N HIS A 255 -13.81 -3.47 -24.45
CA HIS A 255 -14.95 -3.59 -25.37
C HIS A 255 -14.53 -3.47 -26.85
N GLY A 256 -13.41 -4.08 -27.21
CA GLY A 256 -12.84 -4.06 -28.56
C GLY A 256 -12.21 -2.72 -28.99
N LYS A 257 -12.13 -1.72 -28.11
CA LYS A 257 -11.56 -0.39 -28.43
C LYS A 257 -10.03 -0.36 -28.32
N ALA A 258 -9.43 -1.32 -27.65
CA ALA A 258 -7.99 -1.46 -27.53
C ALA A 258 -7.61 -2.94 -27.52
N LYS A 259 -6.45 -3.24 -28.09
CA LYS A 259 -5.90 -4.58 -28.14
C LYS A 259 -4.45 -4.57 -27.66
N LEU A 260 -4.12 -5.45 -26.73
CA LEU A 260 -2.73 -5.74 -26.41
C LEU A 260 -2.18 -6.78 -27.39
N SER A 261 -0.95 -6.61 -27.83
CA SER A 261 -0.21 -7.57 -28.67
C SER A 261 1.04 -8.03 -27.93
N LEU A 262 0.81 -8.81 -26.87
CA LEU A 262 1.87 -9.30 -25.98
C LEU A 262 2.62 -10.50 -26.60
N LEU A 263 1.88 -11.35 -27.32
CA LEU A 263 2.45 -12.52 -27.99
C LEU A 263 3.45 -12.15 -29.08
N ASP A 264 3.26 -11.02 -29.75
CA ASP A 264 4.17 -10.49 -30.76
C ASP A 264 5.55 -10.10 -30.18
N LYS A 265 5.65 -9.99 -28.84
CA LYS A 265 6.87 -9.64 -28.11
C LYS A 265 7.59 -10.87 -27.53
N VAL A 266 7.13 -12.05 -27.87
CA VAL A 266 7.75 -13.31 -27.41
C VAL A 266 8.70 -13.81 -28.46
N GLU A 267 10.01 -13.79 -28.18
CA GLU A 267 11.05 -14.38 -29.02
C GLU A 267 11.74 -15.52 -28.28
N ASN A 268 11.89 -16.67 -28.95
CA ASN A 268 12.55 -17.88 -28.39
C ASN A 268 12.00 -18.31 -27.01
N GLY A 269 10.68 -18.16 -26.78
CA GLY A 269 10.03 -18.50 -25.51
C GLY A 269 10.34 -17.54 -24.37
N ARG A 270 10.78 -16.31 -24.68
CA ARG A 270 11.04 -15.24 -23.71
C ARG A 270 10.41 -13.94 -24.21
N THR A 271 9.93 -13.13 -23.30
CA THR A 271 9.57 -11.76 -23.65
C THR A 271 10.86 -10.93 -23.78
N GLU A 272 11.07 -10.29 -24.90
CA GLU A 272 12.03 -9.19 -24.95
C GLU A 272 11.47 -8.01 -24.16
N SER A 273 12.07 -7.73 -23.04
CA SER A 273 11.91 -6.44 -22.38
C SER A 273 13.21 -5.68 -22.57
N ALA A 274 13.15 -4.52 -23.18
CA ALA A 274 14.26 -3.60 -23.10
C ALA A 274 14.54 -3.31 -21.61
N ALA A 275 15.77 -3.51 -21.19
CA ALA A 275 16.19 -3.21 -19.83
C ALA A 275 15.88 -1.74 -19.51
N GLY A 276 14.84 -1.48 -18.76
CA GLY A 276 14.34 -0.12 -18.48
C GLY A 276 12.82 0.01 -18.53
N ASP A 277 12.12 -0.81 -19.27
CA ASP A 277 10.66 -0.72 -19.42
C ASP A 277 9.87 -1.28 -18.22
N TYR A 278 10.50 -2.03 -17.32
CA TYR A 278 9.86 -2.52 -16.10
C TYR A 278 9.35 -1.42 -15.18
N ARG A 279 9.88 -0.21 -15.26
CA ARG A 279 9.40 0.94 -14.48
C ARG A 279 8.20 1.64 -15.09
N GLY A 280 7.91 1.43 -16.35
CA GLY A 280 6.83 2.10 -17.08
C GLY A 280 5.53 1.35 -17.18
N LEU A 281 5.51 0.03 -16.97
CA LEU A 281 4.30 -0.80 -17.09
C LEU A 281 3.41 -0.80 -15.85
N PHE A 282 3.91 -0.38 -14.70
CA PHE A 282 3.18 -0.46 -13.43
C PHE A 282 2.83 0.90 -12.80
N TRP A 283 3.23 2.03 -13.42
CA TRP A 283 2.97 3.38 -12.89
C TRP A 283 2.67 4.38 -14.02
N ARG A 284 1.56 4.18 -14.70
CA ARG A 284 0.89 5.26 -15.45
C ARG A 284 -0.60 5.19 -15.24
#